data_2cef54f18e0457ba8cde87486dea4af5
#
_entry.id   2cef54f18e0457ba8cde87486dea4af5
#
_cell.length_a   1.000
_cell.length_b   1.000
_cell.length_c   1.000
_cell.angle_alpha   90.00
_cell.angle_beta   90.00
_cell.angle_gamma   90.00
#
_symmetry.space_group_name_H-M   'P 1'
#
loop_
_entity.id
_entity.type
_entity.pdbx_description
1 polymer ?
#
loop_
_entity_poly.entity_id
_entity_poly.type
_entity_poly.pdbx_seq_one_letter_code
_entity_poly.pdbx_strand_id
1 'polypeptide(L)'
;MLVRDKVGEEIQRAIDKVADSDVEVQMLTNEEFFDAIILKIRSELDVLEQTKSLDSLAEIMELVDWVQVALGTTNIQDVIQNRADKLGLYWKKYYIKEKAGK
;
A
#
# COMPACT_ATOMS: atom_id res chain seq x y z
N MET A 1 -4.42 -12.01 -5.13
CA MET A 1 -3.95 -10.65 -5.47
C MET A 1 -5.05 -9.63 -5.18
N LEU A 2 -4.71 -8.58 -4.46
CA LEU A 2 -5.66 -7.49 -4.17
C LEU A 2 -5.95 -6.69 -5.44
N VAL A 3 -7.23 -6.45 -5.72
CA VAL A 3 -7.68 -5.67 -6.89
C VAL A 3 -8.67 -4.59 -6.47
N ARG A 4 -8.84 -3.59 -7.33
CA ARG A 4 -9.80 -2.51 -7.13
C ARG A 4 -11.23 -3.03 -7.32
N ASP A 5 -12.21 -2.32 -6.76
CA ASP A 5 -13.61 -2.74 -6.76
C ASP A 5 -14.14 -3.07 -8.15
N LYS A 6 -13.94 -2.17 -9.10
CA LYS A 6 -14.44 -2.38 -10.47
C LYS A 6 -13.79 -3.58 -11.15
N VAL A 7 -12.52 -3.83 -10.88
CA VAL A 7 -11.80 -4.98 -11.44
C VAL A 7 -12.35 -6.27 -10.86
N GLY A 8 -12.52 -6.34 -9.54
CA GLY A 8 -13.12 -7.51 -8.87
C GLY A 8 -14.52 -7.82 -9.38
N GLU A 9 -15.34 -6.80 -9.54
CA GLU A 9 -16.71 -6.94 -10.04
C GLU A 9 -16.73 -7.46 -11.49
N GLU A 10 -15.85 -6.95 -12.35
CA GLU A 10 -15.74 -7.42 -13.73
C GLU A 10 -15.27 -8.87 -13.80
N ILE A 11 -14.30 -9.24 -12.99
CA ILE A 11 -13.81 -10.62 -12.93
C ILE A 11 -14.92 -11.54 -12.44
N GLN A 12 -15.67 -11.14 -11.42
CA GLN A 12 -16.79 -11.93 -10.92
C GLN A 12 -17.86 -12.14 -12.00
N ARG A 13 -18.19 -11.10 -12.76
CA ARG A 13 -19.14 -11.24 -13.88
C ARG A 13 -18.64 -12.23 -14.95
N ALA A 14 -17.32 -12.20 -15.21
CA ALA A 14 -16.73 -13.14 -16.16
C ALA A 14 -16.76 -14.58 -15.64
N ILE A 15 -16.47 -14.79 -14.35
CA ILE A 15 -16.50 -16.09 -13.69
C ILE A 15 -17.90 -16.68 -13.74
N ASP A 16 -18.92 -15.86 -13.48
CA ASP A 16 -20.32 -16.30 -13.45
C ASP A 16 -20.81 -16.86 -14.80
N LYS A 17 -20.11 -16.58 -15.89
CA LYS A 17 -20.44 -17.03 -17.23
C LYS A 17 -19.76 -18.33 -17.64
N VAL A 18 -18.85 -18.87 -16.83
CA VAL A 18 -18.13 -20.11 -17.14
C VAL A 18 -18.50 -21.19 -16.13
N ALA A 19 -18.52 -22.45 -16.61
CA ALA A 19 -18.92 -23.59 -15.79
C ALA A 19 -17.87 -23.95 -14.73
N ASP A 20 -16.60 -23.90 -15.12
CA ASP A 20 -15.48 -24.26 -14.26
C ASP A 20 -14.41 -23.16 -14.35
N SER A 21 -14.28 -22.39 -13.29
CA SER A 21 -13.25 -21.34 -13.21
C SER A 21 -12.16 -21.76 -12.22
N ASP A 22 -10.90 -21.56 -12.59
CA ASP A 22 -9.76 -21.74 -11.69
C ASP A 22 -9.54 -20.53 -10.82
N VAL A 23 -10.30 -19.45 -11.02
CA VAL A 23 -10.18 -18.19 -10.32
C VAL A 23 -11.45 -17.92 -9.51
N GLU A 24 -11.27 -17.41 -8.34
CA GLU A 24 -12.34 -17.10 -7.38
C GLU A 24 -12.14 -15.68 -6.87
N VAL A 25 -13.23 -14.90 -6.76
CA VAL A 25 -13.22 -13.57 -6.16
C VAL A 25 -13.75 -13.69 -4.73
N GLN A 26 -13.02 -13.13 -3.78
CA GLN A 26 -13.43 -13.17 -2.39
C GLN A 26 -13.29 -11.78 -1.76
N MET A 27 -14.17 -11.49 -0.80
CA MET A 27 -14.06 -10.28 0.01
C MET A 27 -13.32 -10.64 1.30
N LEU A 28 -12.29 -9.85 1.63
CA LEU A 28 -11.41 -10.13 2.75
C LEU A 28 -11.96 -9.55 4.05
N THR A 29 -11.59 -10.17 5.18
CA THR A 29 -11.73 -9.54 6.49
C THR A 29 -10.76 -8.37 6.62
N ASN A 30 -10.92 -7.54 7.66
CA ASN A 30 -9.99 -6.42 7.90
C ASN A 30 -8.56 -6.90 8.11
N GLU A 31 -8.35 -8.00 8.82
CA GLU A 31 -7.02 -8.57 9.02
C GLU A 31 -6.39 -9.04 7.72
N GLU A 32 -7.15 -9.78 6.93
CA GLU A 32 -6.72 -10.26 5.63
C GLU A 32 -6.45 -9.09 4.67
N PHE A 33 -7.30 -8.06 4.74
CA PHE A 33 -7.14 -6.86 3.93
C PHE A 33 -5.84 -6.12 4.27
N PHE A 34 -5.54 -5.95 5.56
CA PHE A 34 -4.29 -5.35 6.00
C PHE A 34 -3.09 -6.08 5.39
N ASP A 35 -3.04 -7.41 5.53
CA ASP A 35 -1.94 -8.21 5.00
C ASP A 35 -1.83 -8.10 3.48
N ALA A 36 -2.96 -8.10 2.78
CA ALA A 36 -2.99 -7.98 1.32
C ALA A 36 -2.51 -6.60 0.85
N ILE A 37 -2.87 -5.52 1.58
CA ILE A 37 -2.40 -4.16 1.27
C ILE A 37 -0.88 -4.09 1.42
N ILE A 38 -0.34 -4.63 2.50
CA ILE A 38 1.10 -4.60 2.75
C ILE A 38 1.86 -5.29 1.61
N LEU A 39 1.39 -6.46 1.19
CA LEU A 39 2.01 -7.16 0.05
C LEU A 39 1.95 -6.33 -1.24
N LYS A 40 0.82 -5.68 -1.49
CA LYS A 40 0.68 -4.85 -2.68
C LYS A 40 1.57 -3.61 -2.62
N ILE A 41 1.70 -2.98 -1.46
CA ILE A 41 2.61 -1.84 -1.29
C ILE A 41 4.04 -2.27 -1.59
N ARG A 42 4.49 -3.41 -1.08
CA ARG A 42 5.84 -3.93 -1.34
C ARG A 42 6.07 -4.11 -2.84
N SER A 43 5.11 -4.67 -3.54
CA SER A 43 5.17 -4.87 -4.97
C SER A 43 5.25 -3.54 -5.73
N GLU A 44 4.43 -2.56 -5.35
CA GLU A 44 4.42 -1.24 -5.98
C GLU A 44 5.69 -0.44 -5.69
N LEU A 45 6.32 -0.64 -4.52
CA LEU A 45 7.60 -0.03 -4.22
C LEU A 45 8.69 -0.51 -5.18
N ASP A 46 8.71 -1.79 -5.52
CA ASP A 46 9.65 -2.33 -6.51
C ASP A 46 9.44 -1.68 -7.87
N VAL A 47 8.20 -1.52 -8.30
CA VAL A 47 7.87 -0.84 -9.55
C VAL A 47 8.30 0.62 -9.52
N LEU A 48 8.01 1.32 -8.43
CA LEU A 48 8.41 2.72 -8.25
C LEU A 48 9.93 2.88 -8.32
N GLU A 49 10.68 2.01 -7.68
CA GLU A 49 12.14 2.04 -7.69
C GLU A 49 12.69 1.95 -9.11
N GLN A 50 12.12 1.07 -9.91
CA GLN A 50 12.57 0.83 -11.28
C GLN A 50 12.11 1.91 -12.25
N THR A 51 10.87 2.36 -12.16
CA THR A 51 10.26 3.22 -13.15
C THR A 51 10.22 4.69 -12.77
N LYS A 52 10.25 5.00 -11.47
CA LYS A 52 10.07 6.34 -10.90
C LYS A 52 8.78 7.01 -11.41
N SER A 53 7.76 6.19 -11.63
CA SER A 53 6.47 6.58 -12.20
C SER A 53 5.59 7.26 -11.15
N LEU A 54 4.92 8.36 -11.56
CA LEU A 54 3.93 9.00 -10.70
C LEU A 54 2.73 8.11 -10.44
N ASP A 55 2.37 7.26 -11.40
CA ASP A 55 1.26 6.32 -11.22
C ASP A 55 1.55 5.33 -10.09
N SER A 56 2.78 4.80 -10.03
CA SER A 56 3.18 3.91 -8.94
C SER A 56 3.19 4.63 -7.59
N LEU A 57 3.68 5.87 -7.56
CA LEU A 57 3.65 6.67 -6.34
C LEU A 57 2.22 6.93 -5.87
N ALA A 58 1.34 7.31 -6.79
CA ALA A 58 -0.08 7.55 -6.48
C ALA A 58 -0.76 6.30 -5.93
N GLU A 59 -0.47 5.14 -6.52
CA GLU A 59 -1.00 3.85 -6.04
C GLU A 59 -0.56 3.57 -4.61
N ILE A 60 0.73 3.79 -4.30
CA ILE A 60 1.26 3.59 -2.96
C ILE A 60 0.57 4.52 -1.95
N MET A 61 0.43 5.79 -2.30
CA MET A 61 -0.22 6.77 -1.41
C MET A 61 -1.67 6.38 -1.13
N GLU A 62 -2.39 5.94 -2.13
CA GLU A 62 -3.77 5.46 -1.96
C GLU A 62 -3.83 4.21 -1.08
N LEU A 63 -2.94 3.25 -1.31
CA LEU A 63 -2.88 2.03 -0.50
C LEU A 63 -2.56 2.34 0.97
N VAL A 64 -1.69 3.32 1.23
CA VAL A 64 -1.39 3.77 2.60
C VAL A 64 -2.64 4.30 3.30
N ASP A 65 -3.50 5.03 2.58
CA ASP A 65 -4.77 5.48 3.14
C ASP A 65 -5.67 4.30 3.53
N TRP A 66 -5.69 3.24 2.73
CA TRP A 66 -6.45 2.04 3.05
C TRP A 66 -5.87 1.27 4.23
N VAL A 67 -4.56 1.35 4.47
CA VAL A 67 -3.95 0.81 5.70
C VAL A 67 -4.58 1.43 6.93
N GLN A 68 -4.82 2.75 6.91
CA GLN A 68 -5.47 3.44 8.02
C GLN A 68 -6.87 2.89 8.28
N VAL A 69 -7.64 2.65 7.22
CA VAL A 69 -8.97 2.04 7.32
C VAL A 69 -8.88 0.66 7.96
N ALA A 70 -7.96 -0.18 7.49
CA ALA A 70 -7.78 -1.53 8.01
C ALA A 70 -7.36 -1.55 9.48
N LEU A 71 -6.58 -0.56 9.92
CA LEU A 71 -6.17 -0.42 11.31
C LEU A 71 -7.22 0.25 12.20
N GLY A 72 -8.25 0.83 11.60
CA GLY A 72 -9.30 1.54 12.33
C GLY A 72 -8.85 2.86 12.94
N THR A 73 -7.82 3.50 12.38
CA THR A 73 -7.32 4.79 12.88
C THR A 73 -7.86 5.95 12.05
N THR A 74 -8.05 7.11 12.69
CA THR A 74 -8.51 8.33 12.04
C THR A 74 -7.65 9.55 12.36
N ASN A 75 -6.60 9.37 13.18
CA ASN A 75 -5.79 10.49 13.67
C ASN A 75 -4.35 10.47 13.18
N ILE A 76 -4.09 9.85 12.04
CA ILE A 76 -2.72 9.69 11.53
C ILE A 76 -2.05 11.04 11.25
N GLN A 77 -2.81 12.05 10.80
CA GLN A 77 -2.25 13.36 10.52
C GLN A 77 -1.71 14.04 11.78
N ASP A 78 -2.38 13.87 12.92
CA ASP A 78 -1.89 14.38 14.19
C ASP A 78 -0.60 13.69 14.61
N VAL A 79 -0.52 12.37 14.39
CA VAL A 79 0.71 11.61 14.67
C VAL A 79 1.86 12.09 13.80
N ILE A 80 1.61 12.29 12.50
CA ILE A 80 2.61 12.81 11.56
C ILE A 80 3.10 14.18 12.02
N GLN A 81 2.19 15.09 12.37
CA GLN A 81 2.55 16.43 12.80
C GLN A 81 3.36 16.41 14.10
N ASN A 82 2.96 15.61 15.06
CA ASN A 82 3.68 15.45 16.32
C ASN A 82 5.11 14.93 16.10
N ARG A 83 5.29 13.99 15.20
CA ARG A 83 6.62 13.48 14.86
C ARG A 83 7.47 14.55 14.18
N ALA A 84 6.89 15.31 13.26
CA ALA A 84 7.58 16.42 12.59
C ALA A 84 8.00 17.50 13.57
N ASP A 85 7.15 17.83 14.55
CA ASP A 85 7.46 18.83 15.57
C ASP A 85 8.63 18.39 16.46
N LYS A 86 8.70 17.11 16.79
CA LYS A 86 9.75 16.58 17.68
C LYS A 86 11.05 16.28 16.95
N LEU A 87 10.97 15.75 15.74
CA LEU A 87 12.10 15.16 15.03
C LEU A 87 12.54 15.97 13.80
N GLY A 88 11.71 16.92 13.37
CA GLY A 88 11.93 17.65 12.12
C GLY A 88 11.48 16.88 10.90
N LEU A 89 11.83 17.40 9.76
CA LEU A 89 11.49 16.82 8.46
C LEU A 89 12.75 16.23 7.82
N TYR A 90 12.68 15.94 6.51
CA TYR A 90 13.78 15.34 5.77
C TYR A 90 14.45 16.28 4.76
N TRP A 91 14.19 17.58 4.85
CA TRP A 91 14.69 18.55 3.87
C TRP A 91 16.20 18.56 3.73
N LYS A 92 16.93 18.34 4.84
CA LYS A 92 18.39 18.37 4.85
C LYS A 92 19.02 17.08 4.36
N LYS A 93 18.25 16.01 4.18
CA LYS A 93 18.71 14.75 3.60
C LYS A 93 19.89 14.12 4.35
N TYR A 94 19.92 14.25 5.69
CA TYR A 94 20.95 13.63 6.51
C TYR A 94 20.89 12.10 6.40
N TYR A 95 22.05 11.50 6.35
CA TYR A 95 22.19 10.05 6.38
C TYR A 95 23.37 9.68 7.27
N ILE A 96 23.17 8.71 8.16
CA ILE A 96 24.20 8.28 9.10
C ILE A 96 24.88 7.03 8.56
N LYS A 97 26.20 7.07 8.49
CA LYS A 97 27.03 5.93 8.09
C LYS A 97 28.04 5.64 9.19
N GLU A 98 28.37 4.37 9.38
CA GLU A 98 29.51 4.01 10.21
C GLU A 98 30.80 4.46 9.54
N LYS A 99 31.73 4.95 10.35
CA LYS A 99 33.07 5.28 9.83
C LYS A 99 33.82 4.00 9.50
N ALA A 100 34.33 3.91 8.28
CA ALA A 100 35.21 2.82 7.88
C ALA A 100 36.61 2.99 8.49
N GLY A 101 37.30 1.89 8.68
CA GLY A 101 38.71 1.88 9.07
C GLY A 101 38.98 2.12 10.54
N LYS A 102 38.04 1.87 11.39
CA LYS A 102 38.22 1.93 12.85
C LYS A 102 38.63 0.60 13.44
#